data_cd5b9c79f59b476052dceb79e6230da0
#
_entry.id   cd5b9c79f59b476052dceb79e6230da0
#
_cell.length_a   1.000
_cell.length_b   1.000
_cell.length_c   1.000
_cell.angle_alpha   90.00
_cell.angle_beta   90.00
_cell.angle_gamma   90.00
#
_symmetry.space_group_name_H-M   'P 1'
#
loop_
_entity.id
_entity.type
_entity.pdbx_description
1 polymer ?
#
loop_
_entity_poly.entity_id
_entity_poly.type
_entity_poly.pdbx_seq_one_letter_code
_entity_poly.pdbx_strand_id
1 'polypeptide(L)'
;LVWPRIRGISSATLLDDIGLGRVNVFKEILPGFVTYAMGLPLLVVGLMLSIVVAFVLNALFGEQPAASHPIQGLIGEGGWMTIVLVYLVACVAAPITEEIMFRGVLYRYLREFSRAYGLILSIIFSMLISSFLFAAIHPQGLSFIPVLGALAVAFCIGREWRGSLVAPMVAHGLSNGVVMTLTVVLFS
;
A
#
# COMPACT_ATOMS: atom_id res chain seq x y z
N LEU A 1 16.74 -7.32 6.01
CA LEU A 1 16.94 -7.24 7.49
C LEU A 1 18.30 -7.79 7.96
N VAL A 2 19.09 -8.46 7.11
CA VAL A 2 20.41 -9.02 7.47
C VAL A 2 21.47 -7.91 7.58
N TRP A 3 21.49 -6.95 6.65
CA TRP A 3 22.51 -5.90 6.60
C TRP A 3 22.63 -5.04 7.87
N PRO A 4 21.54 -4.56 8.50
CA PRO A 4 21.65 -3.84 9.77
C PRO A 4 22.30 -4.66 10.89
N ARG A 5 22.01 -5.97 10.94
CA ARG A 5 22.64 -6.87 11.92
C ARG A 5 24.14 -7.01 11.72
N ILE A 6 24.61 -7.09 10.48
CA ILE A 6 26.03 -7.10 10.15
C ILE A 6 26.71 -5.81 10.65
N ARG A 7 25.97 -4.70 10.68
CA ARG A 7 26.39 -3.39 11.20
C ARG A 7 26.26 -3.26 12.72
N GLY A 8 25.93 -4.33 13.45
CA GLY A 8 25.78 -4.32 14.90
C GLY A 8 24.47 -3.74 15.43
N ILE A 9 23.49 -3.46 14.56
CA ILE A 9 22.17 -2.98 14.98
C ILE A 9 21.35 -4.16 15.50
N SER A 10 20.83 -4.03 16.74
CA SER A 10 20.02 -5.08 17.33
C SER A 10 18.69 -5.26 16.59
N SER A 11 18.13 -6.47 16.63
CA SER A 11 16.80 -6.71 16.03
C SER A 11 15.70 -5.91 16.70
N ALA A 12 15.80 -5.69 18.02
CA ALA A 12 14.84 -4.87 18.76
C ALA A 12 14.87 -3.43 18.26
N THR A 13 16.05 -2.83 18.15
CA THR A 13 16.21 -1.48 17.59
C THR A 13 15.63 -1.38 16.18
N LEU A 14 15.94 -2.38 15.33
CA LEU A 14 15.43 -2.40 13.96
C LEU A 14 13.90 -2.49 13.90
N LEU A 15 13.30 -3.35 14.73
CA LEU A 15 11.84 -3.47 14.79
C LEU A 15 11.18 -2.19 15.33
N ASP A 16 11.74 -1.58 16.36
CA ASP A 16 11.28 -0.29 16.89
C ASP A 16 11.36 0.79 15.80
N ASP A 17 12.46 0.82 15.09
CA ASP A 17 12.75 1.75 14.00
C ASP A 17 11.74 1.68 12.86
N ILE A 18 11.35 0.49 12.42
CA ILE A 18 10.35 0.34 11.36
C ILE A 18 8.90 0.38 11.88
N GLY A 19 8.68 0.51 13.18
CA GLY A 19 7.34 0.59 13.79
C GLY A 19 6.67 -0.76 14.02
N LEU A 20 7.47 -1.83 14.20
CA LEU A 20 7.03 -3.17 14.58
C LEU A 20 7.56 -3.62 15.94
N GLY A 21 8.19 -2.74 16.72
CA GLY A 21 8.79 -3.04 18.00
C GLY A 21 7.75 -3.46 19.05
N ARG A 22 7.59 -2.68 20.10
CA ARG A 22 6.67 -3.00 21.22
C ARG A 22 5.20 -2.76 20.88
N VAL A 23 4.71 -3.33 19.76
CA VAL A 23 3.34 -3.15 19.28
C VAL A 23 2.48 -4.34 19.68
N ASN A 24 1.33 -4.06 20.29
CA ASN A 24 0.30 -5.08 20.47
C ASN A 24 -0.54 -5.17 19.20
N VAL A 25 -0.29 -6.20 18.38
CA VAL A 25 -0.94 -6.41 17.07
C VAL A 25 -2.48 -6.37 17.18
N PHE A 26 -3.05 -6.98 18.21
CA PHE A 26 -4.52 -7.01 18.38
C PHE A 26 -5.11 -5.62 18.63
N LYS A 27 -4.38 -4.72 19.30
CA LYS A 27 -4.83 -3.33 19.51
C LYS A 27 -4.74 -2.47 18.26
N GLU A 28 -4.01 -2.90 17.24
CA GLU A 28 -3.84 -2.19 15.96
C GLU A 28 -4.85 -2.66 14.90
N ILE A 29 -5.59 -3.75 15.11
CA ILE A 29 -6.59 -4.24 14.16
C ILE A 29 -7.68 -3.19 13.95
N LEU A 30 -8.31 -2.69 15.01
CA LEU A 30 -9.36 -1.66 14.91
C LEU A 30 -8.83 -0.35 14.28
N PRO A 31 -7.67 0.21 14.69
CA PRO A 31 -7.03 1.31 13.95
C PRO A 31 -6.80 1.03 12.47
N GLY A 32 -6.52 -0.22 12.08
CA GLY A 32 -6.41 -0.60 10.68
C GLY A 32 -7.74 -0.45 9.92
N PHE A 33 -8.85 -0.90 10.48
CA PHE A 33 -10.18 -0.66 9.91
C PHE A 33 -10.50 0.84 9.81
N VAL A 34 -10.17 1.63 10.84
CA VAL A 34 -10.34 3.08 10.82
C VAL A 34 -9.48 3.72 9.73
N THR A 35 -8.22 3.30 9.58
CA THR A 35 -7.32 3.78 8.51
C THR A 35 -7.91 3.49 7.14
N TYR A 36 -8.45 2.29 6.91
CA TYR A 36 -9.11 1.94 5.66
C TYR A 36 -10.35 2.82 5.42
N ALA A 37 -11.22 2.97 6.41
CA ALA A 37 -12.43 3.80 6.32
C ALA A 37 -12.10 5.27 6.02
N MET A 38 -11.09 5.83 6.68
CA MET A 38 -10.58 7.19 6.41
C MET A 38 -9.98 7.33 5.00
N GLY A 39 -9.48 6.26 4.44
CA GLY A 39 -8.94 6.20 3.08
C GLY A 39 -10.02 6.20 1.98
N LEU A 40 -11.28 5.81 2.28
CA LEU A 40 -12.32 5.70 1.28
C LEU A 40 -12.60 7.00 0.51
N PRO A 41 -12.69 8.19 1.13
CA PRO A 41 -12.83 9.44 0.39
C PRO A 41 -11.65 9.71 -0.55
N LEU A 42 -10.43 9.43 -0.11
CA LEU A 42 -9.23 9.57 -0.95
C LEU A 42 -9.27 8.59 -2.12
N LEU A 43 -9.72 7.35 -1.88
CA LEU A 43 -9.89 6.33 -2.91
C LEU A 43 -10.88 6.79 -3.99
N VAL A 44 -12.00 7.39 -3.60
CA VAL A 44 -12.99 7.94 -4.56
C VAL A 44 -12.35 9.04 -5.42
N VAL A 45 -11.64 9.99 -4.82
CA VAL A 45 -10.93 11.03 -5.56
C VAL A 45 -9.86 10.42 -6.48
N GLY A 46 -9.07 9.48 -5.98
CA GLY A 46 -8.07 8.76 -6.76
C GLY A 46 -8.67 8.02 -7.95
N LEU A 47 -9.83 7.37 -7.78
CA LEU A 47 -10.56 6.70 -8.85
C LEU A 47 -11.04 7.68 -9.92
N MET A 48 -11.62 8.81 -9.52
CA MET A 48 -12.02 9.85 -10.47
C MET A 48 -10.83 10.37 -11.29
N LEU A 49 -9.71 10.63 -10.63
CA LEU A 49 -8.48 11.04 -11.31
C LEU A 49 -7.93 9.95 -12.23
N SER A 50 -8.02 8.67 -11.83
CA SER A 50 -7.62 7.54 -12.66
C SER A 50 -8.45 7.44 -13.95
N ILE A 51 -9.76 7.69 -13.87
CA ILE A 51 -10.65 7.74 -15.05
C ILE A 51 -10.22 8.89 -15.98
N VAL A 52 -9.94 10.07 -15.45
CA VAL A 52 -9.46 11.21 -16.25
C VAL A 52 -8.12 10.89 -16.91
N VAL A 53 -7.18 10.31 -16.19
CA VAL A 53 -5.88 9.91 -16.75
C VAL A 53 -6.06 8.86 -17.85
N ALA A 54 -6.91 7.84 -17.64
CA ALA A 54 -7.20 6.83 -18.65
C ALA A 54 -7.80 7.46 -19.91
N PHE A 55 -8.76 8.38 -19.77
CA PHE A 55 -9.33 9.11 -20.89
C PHE A 55 -8.28 9.91 -21.67
N VAL A 56 -7.42 10.64 -20.99
CA VAL A 56 -6.33 11.42 -21.61
C VAL A 56 -5.33 10.52 -22.33
N LEU A 57 -4.92 9.42 -21.70
CA LEU A 57 -3.99 8.47 -22.32
C LEU A 57 -4.59 7.84 -23.59
N ASN A 58 -5.86 7.45 -23.55
CA ASN A 58 -6.56 6.92 -24.73
C ASN A 58 -6.70 7.97 -25.85
N ALA A 59 -6.94 9.22 -25.52
CA ALA A 59 -7.04 10.31 -26.50
C ALA A 59 -5.68 10.62 -27.16
N LEU A 60 -4.57 10.53 -26.42
CA LEU A 60 -3.23 10.86 -26.91
C LEU A 60 -2.53 9.71 -27.61
N PHE A 61 -2.72 8.47 -27.12
CA PHE A 61 -1.93 7.31 -27.52
C PHE A 61 -2.78 6.15 -28.09
N GLY A 62 -4.10 6.36 -28.26
CA GLY A 62 -5.03 5.31 -28.66
C GLY A 62 -5.42 4.37 -27.52
N GLU A 63 -6.23 3.35 -27.82
CA GLU A 63 -6.69 2.40 -26.80
C GLU A 63 -5.53 1.76 -26.05
N GLN A 64 -5.54 1.94 -24.72
CA GLN A 64 -4.55 1.31 -23.87
C GLN A 64 -4.99 -0.13 -23.53
N PRO A 65 -4.04 -1.05 -23.36
CA PRO A 65 -4.35 -2.40 -22.89
C PRO A 65 -5.19 -2.33 -21.60
N ALA A 66 -6.19 -3.19 -21.52
CA ALA A 66 -6.98 -3.29 -20.29
C ALA A 66 -6.07 -3.58 -19.11
N ALA A 67 -6.18 -2.76 -18.06
CA ALA A 67 -5.41 -2.98 -16.86
C ALA A 67 -5.79 -4.32 -16.25
N SER A 68 -4.87 -5.26 -16.25
CA SER A 68 -5.04 -6.58 -15.66
C SER A 68 -4.01 -6.80 -14.57
N HIS A 69 -4.45 -7.37 -13.47
CA HIS A 69 -3.51 -7.84 -12.45
C HIS A 69 -3.08 -9.28 -12.82
N PRO A 70 -1.79 -9.64 -12.71
CA PRO A 70 -1.32 -11.01 -13.02
C PRO A 70 -2.09 -12.11 -12.28
N ILE A 71 -2.65 -11.78 -11.13
CA ILE A 71 -3.48 -12.67 -10.30
C ILE A 71 -4.80 -13.07 -10.98
N GLN A 72 -5.35 -12.26 -11.89
CA GLN A 72 -6.65 -12.54 -12.54
C GLN A 72 -6.62 -13.83 -13.36
N GLY A 73 -5.51 -14.07 -14.09
CA GLY A 73 -5.32 -15.33 -14.83
C GLY A 73 -5.27 -16.55 -13.91
N LEU A 74 -4.70 -16.41 -12.72
CA LEU A 74 -4.62 -17.51 -11.75
C LEU A 74 -5.98 -17.86 -11.12
N ILE A 75 -6.89 -16.89 -10.97
CA ILE A 75 -8.24 -17.11 -10.42
C ILE A 75 -9.11 -17.86 -11.41
N GLY A 76 -9.07 -17.49 -12.70
CA GLY A 76 -9.92 -18.10 -13.74
C GLY A 76 -9.59 -19.56 -14.04
N GLU A 77 -8.32 -19.97 -13.91
CA GLU A 77 -7.83 -21.32 -14.23
C GLU A 77 -7.60 -22.17 -12.98
N GLY A 78 -7.59 -21.58 -11.79
CA GLY A 78 -7.23 -22.23 -10.52
C GLY A 78 -8.42 -22.78 -9.76
N GLY A 79 -8.26 -23.98 -9.15
CA GLY A 79 -9.21 -24.51 -8.20
C GLY A 79 -9.22 -23.71 -6.88
N TRP A 80 -10.09 -24.12 -5.93
CA TRP A 80 -10.25 -23.46 -4.63
C TRP A 80 -8.95 -23.24 -3.85
N MET A 81 -7.99 -24.16 -3.98
CA MET A 81 -6.67 -24.04 -3.34
C MET A 81 -5.89 -22.83 -3.87
N THR A 82 -5.93 -22.60 -5.19
CA THR A 82 -5.30 -21.43 -5.82
C THR A 82 -5.91 -20.14 -5.30
N ILE A 83 -7.24 -20.09 -5.18
CA ILE A 83 -7.95 -18.92 -4.63
C ILE A 83 -7.47 -18.64 -3.19
N VAL A 84 -7.42 -19.66 -2.33
CA VAL A 84 -6.93 -19.50 -0.94
C VAL A 84 -5.49 -18.99 -0.90
N LEU A 85 -4.59 -19.57 -1.72
CA LEU A 85 -3.20 -19.13 -1.76
C LEU A 85 -3.08 -17.68 -2.25
N VAL A 86 -3.84 -17.30 -3.25
CA VAL A 86 -3.88 -15.93 -3.77
C VAL A 86 -4.35 -14.94 -2.69
N TYR A 87 -5.40 -15.29 -1.92
CA TYR A 87 -5.84 -14.46 -0.80
C TYR A 87 -4.76 -14.33 0.29
N LEU A 88 -4.10 -15.42 0.65
CA LEU A 88 -3.01 -15.37 1.64
C LEU A 88 -1.85 -14.48 1.16
N VAL A 89 -1.48 -14.58 -0.10
CA VAL A 89 -0.42 -13.74 -0.66
C VAL A 89 -0.88 -12.28 -0.74
N ALA A 90 -2.02 -12.01 -1.35
CA ALA A 90 -2.47 -10.65 -1.62
C ALA A 90 -2.93 -9.89 -0.37
N CYS A 91 -3.57 -10.57 0.60
CA CYS A 91 -4.15 -9.90 1.77
C CYS A 91 -3.26 -9.96 3.02
N VAL A 92 -2.22 -10.82 3.02
CA VAL A 92 -1.34 -10.96 4.19
C VAL A 92 0.13 -10.74 3.82
N ALA A 93 0.70 -11.55 2.94
CA ALA A 93 2.13 -11.53 2.67
C ALA A 93 2.59 -10.24 1.96
N ALA A 94 1.86 -9.82 0.92
CA ALA A 94 2.15 -8.60 0.19
C ALA A 94 2.00 -7.35 1.08
N PRO A 95 0.88 -7.11 1.81
CA PRO A 95 0.76 -5.99 2.74
C PRO A 95 1.88 -5.93 3.78
N ILE A 96 2.26 -7.05 4.37
CA ILE A 96 3.37 -7.08 5.35
C ILE A 96 4.67 -6.62 4.69
N THR A 97 5.01 -7.18 3.54
CA THR A 97 6.27 -6.89 2.85
C THR A 97 6.31 -5.45 2.34
N GLU A 98 5.23 -5.01 1.71
CA GLU A 98 5.13 -3.68 1.10
C GLU A 98 5.07 -2.57 2.15
N GLU A 99 4.33 -2.74 3.25
CA GLU A 99 4.30 -1.73 4.31
C GLU A 99 5.67 -1.62 5.02
N ILE A 100 6.40 -2.73 5.19
CA ILE A 100 7.78 -2.66 5.70
C ILE A 100 8.67 -1.86 4.74
N MET A 101 8.60 -2.12 3.43
CA MET A 101 9.42 -1.44 2.44
C MET A 101 9.07 0.04 2.31
N PHE A 102 7.78 0.34 2.14
CA PHE A 102 7.34 1.71 1.85
C PHE A 102 7.18 2.57 3.10
N ARG A 103 6.52 2.08 4.16
CA ARG A 103 6.24 2.89 5.37
C ARG A 103 7.28 2.68 6.46
N GLY A 104 7.86 1.49 6.54
CA GLY A 104 8.90 1.19 7.50
C GLY A 104 10.27 1.76 7.11
N VAL A 105 10.64 1.65 5.83
CA VAL A 105 11.98 2.04 5.36
C VAL A 105 11.94 3.35 4.55
N LEU A 106 11.28 3.36 3.39
CA LEU A 106 11.33 4.50 2.47
C LEU A 106 10.72 5.77 3.07
N TYR A 107 9.49 5.70 3.55
CA TYR A 107 8.80 6.84 4.15
C TYR A 107 9.58 7.41 5.32
N ARG A 108 10.06 6.55 6.22
CA ARG A 108 10.90 6.97 7.34
C ARG A 108 12.19 7.66 6.89
N TYR A 109 12.89 7.09 5.91
CA TYR A 109 14.09 7.71 5.34
C TYR A 109 13.79 9.11 4.79
N LEU A 110 12.70 9.26 4.04
CA LEU A 110 12.28 10.56 3.49
C LEU A 110 11.92 11.55 4.59
N ARG A 111 11.27 11.09 5.68
CA ARG A 111 10.96 11.89 6.88
C ARG A 111 12.24 12.43 7.55
N GLU A 112 13.25 11.59 7.69
CA GLU A 112 14.54 12.01 8.25
C GLU A 112 15.28 12.96 7.30
N PHE A 113 15.31 12.67 6.02
CA PHE A 113 15.97 13.48 5.00
C PHE A 113 15.36 14.88 4.92
N SER A 114 14.05 15.01 4.98
CA SER A 114 13.32 16.27 4.86
C SER A 114 13.07 16.98 6.20
N ARG A 115 13.59 16.46 7.33
CA ARG A 115 13.34 16.99 8.68
C ARG A 115 13.69 18.47 8.84
N ALA A 116 14.72 18.94 8.15
CA ALA A 116 15.15 20.33 8.20
C ALA A 116 14.11 21.34 7.68
N TYR A 117 13.15 20.90 6.85
CA TYR A 117 12.06 21.74 6.33
C TYR A 117 10.87 21.90 7.29
N GLY A 118 10.94 21.32 8.49
CA GLY A 118 9.89 21.34 9.49
C GLY A 118 8.92 20.15 9.38
N LEU A 119 8.12 19.96 10.44
CA LEU A 119 7.29 18.76 10.61
C LEU A 119 6.29 18.55 9.46
N ILE A 120 5.49 19.57 9.16
CA ILE A 120 4.40 19.47 8.19
C ILE A 120 4.92 19.22 6.77
N LEU A 121 5.90 20.01 6.32
CA LEU A 121 6.48 19.85 4.99
C LEU A 121 7.17 18.50 4.83
N SER A 122 7.86 18.04 5.88
CA SER A 122 8.48 16.71 5.88
C SER A 122 7.44 15.59 5.76
N ILE A 123 6.29 15.66 6.46
CA ILE A 123 5.21 14.69 6.34
C ILE A 123 4.66 14.68 4.92
N ILE A 124 4.27 15.85 4.40
CA ILE A 124 3.66 15.97 3.06
C ILE A 124 4.61 15.46 1.98
N PHE A 125 5.86 15.92 1.97
CA PHE A 125 6.87 15.51 1.01
C PHE A 125 7.08 13.98 1.02
N SER A 126 7.29 13.41 2.22
CA SER A 126 7.55 11.98 2.36
C SER A 126 6.35 11.14 1.96
N MET A 127 5.14 11.60 2.30
CA MET A 127 3.88 10.96 1.95
C MET A 127 3.67 10.93 0.43
N LEU A 128 3.84 12.06 -0.24
CA LEU A 128 3.65 12.17 -1.69
C LEU A 128 4.66 11.31 -2.45
N ILE A 129 5.95 11.40 -2.12
CA ILE A 129 7.00 10.64 -2.81
C ILE A 129 6.85 9.14 -2.58
N SER A 130 6.64 8.72 -1.32
CA SER A 130 6.46 7.29 -1.00
C SER A 130 5.22 6.71 -1.67
N SER A 131 4.10 7.46 -1.68
CA SER A 131 2.85 7.02 -2.30
C SER A 131 2.93 6.97 -3.83
N PHE A 132 3.60 7.95 -4.44
CA PHE A 132 3.85 7.93 -5.88
C PHE A 132 4.71 6.73 -6.30
N LEU A 133 5.82 6.48 -5.61
CA LEU A 133 6.69 5.34 -5.92
C LEU A 133 5.98 4.01 -5.70
N PHE A 134 5.18 3.90 -4.63
CA PHE A 134 4.33 2.74 -4.40
C PHE A 134 3.40 2.48 -5.58
N ALA A 135 2.68 3.50 -6.05
CA ALA A 135 1.76 3.37 -7.15
C ALA A 135 2.45 3.08 -8.49
N ALA A 136 3.60 3.73 -8.74
CA ALA A 136 4.31 3.64 -10.00
C ALA A 136 4.94 2.25 -10.28
N ILE A 137 5.28 1.48 -9.23
CA ILE A 137 5.83 0.13 -9.40
C ILE A 137 4.76 -0.94 -9.59
N HIS A 138 3.48 -0.59 -9.41
CA HIS A 138 2.38 -1.55 -9.55
C HIS A 138 2.09 -1.88 -11.03
N PRO A 139 1.80 -3.15 -11.35
CA PRO A 139 1.68 -3.60 -12.74
C PRO A 139 0.43 -3.13 -13.48
N GLN A 140 -0.51 -2.46 -12.80
CA GLN A 140 -1.77 -1.99 -13.37
C GLN A 140 -1.64 -0.83 -14.36
N GLY A 141 -0.45 -0.22 -14.46
CA GLY A 141 -0.14 0.82 -15.43
C GLY A 141 -0.47 2.25 -14.98
N LEU A 142 -0.17 3.23 -15.85
CA LEU A 142 -0.19 4.65 -15.53
C LEU A 142 -1.55 5.18 -15.09
N SER A 143 -2.63 4.67 -15.66
CA SER A 143 -3.99 5.09 -15.31
C SER A 143 -4.38 4.76 -13.87
N PHE A 144 -3.71 3.77 -13.24
CA PHE A 144 -3.97 3.38 -11.86
C PHE A 144 -3.11 4.12 -10.82
N ILE A 145 -2.12 4.91 -11.25
CA ILE A 145 -1.26 5.67 -10.32
C ILE A 145 -2.09 6.56 -9.37
N PRO A 146 -3.12 7.32 -9.81
CA PRO A 146 -3.86 8.17 -8.90
C PRO A 146 -4.62 7.38 -7.82
N VAL A 147 -5.30 6.29 -8.17
CA VAL A 147 -6.07 5.51 -7.19
C VAL A 147 -5.17 4.74 -6.22
N LEU A 148 -4.10 4.13 -6.71
CA LEU A 148 -3.12 3.45 -5.85
C LEU A 148 -2.33 4.44 -4.99
N GLY A 149 -2.00 5.60 -5.53
CA GLY A 149 -1.35 6.68 -4.79
C GLY A 149 -2.23 7.24 -3.67
N ALA A 150 -3.53 7.44 -3.94
CA ALA A 150 -4.50 7.87 -2.93
C ALA A 150 -4.63 6.87 -1.78
N LEU A 151 -4.68 5.58 -2.11
CA LEU A 151 -4.69 4.51 -1.12
C LEU A 151 -3.40 4.49 -0.29
N ALA A 152 -2.25 4.65 -0.96
CA ALA A 152 -0.94 4.73 -0.34
C ALA A 152 -0.79 5.92 0.61
N VAL A 153 -1.41 7.08 0.30
CA VAL A 153 -1.51 8.24 1.20
C VAL A 153 -2.27 7.86 2.47
N ALA A 154 -3.41 7.17 2.36
CA ALA A 154 -4.16 6.72 3.53
C ALA A 154 -3.32 5.83 4.45
N PHE A 155 -2.51 4.92 3.90
CA PHE A 155 -1.60 4.09 4.69
C PHE A 155 -0.49 4.91 5.37
N CYS A 156 0.03 5.95 4.72
CA CYS A 156 0.97 6.88 5.36
C CYS A 156 0.31 7.66 6.52
N ILE A 157 -0.95 8.08 6.36
CA ILE A 157 -1.72 8.72 7.44
C ILE A 157 -1.88 7.75 8.62
N GLY A 158 -2.25 6.50 8.36
CA GLY A 158 -2.33 5.46 9.38
C GLY A 158 -1.00 5.25 10.10
N ARG A 159 0.11 5.25 9.37
CA ARG A 159 1.48 5.14 9.92
C ARG A 159 1.84 6.32 10.82
N GLU A 160 1.58 7.57 10.41
CA GLU A 160 1.83 8.77 11.22
C GLU A 160 0.93 8.80 12.47
N TRP A 161 -0.34 8.48 12.31
CA TRP A 161 -1.29 8.47 13.41
C TRP A 161 -0.95 7.43 14.49
N ARG A 162 -0.56 6.20 14.09
CA ARG A 162 -0.35 5.10 15.04
C ARG A 162 1.10 4.93 15.49
N GLY A 163 2.07 5.45 14.73
CA GLY A 163 3.49 5.13 14.96
C GLY A 163 3.82 3.65 14.70
N SER A 164 2.88 2.86 14.18
CA SER A 164 2.94 1.42 13.97
C SER A 164 2.74 1.08 12.50
N LEU A 165 3.36 -0.02 12.02
CA LEU A 165 3.08 -0.57 10.69
C LEU A 165 1.87 -1.50 10.67
N VAL A 166 1.39 -1.96 11.81
CA VAL A 166 0.31 -2.96 11.84
C VAL A 166 -1.01 -2.38 11.35
N ALA A 167 -1.36 -1.15 11.76
CA ALA A 167 -2.58 -0.49 11.28
C ALA A 167 -2.61 -0.32 9.74
N PRO A 168 -1.57 0.24 9.08
CA PRO A 168 -1.54 0.28 7.61
C PRO A 168 -1.48 -1.11 6.95
N MET A 169 -0.82 -2.11 7.55
CA MET A 169 -0.86 -3.50 7.05
C MET A 169 -2.28 -4.06 7.03
N VAL A 170 -3.03 -3.86 8.11
CA VAL A 170 -4.44 -4.28 8.18
C VAL A 170 -5.29 -3.54 7.15
N ALA A 171 -5.15 -2.21 7.06
CA ALA A 171 -5.88 -1.41 6.07
C ALA A 171 -5.58 -1.84 4.63
N HIS A 172 -4.32 -2.13 4.32
CA HIS A 172 -3.87 -2.61 3.03
C HIS A 172 -4.44 -4.01 2.72
N GLY A 173 -4.33 -4.94 3.67
CA GLY A 173 -4.92 -6.29 3.53
C GLY A 173 -6.43 -6.25 3.31
N LEU A 174 -7.16 -5.35 4.00
CA LEU A 174 -8.59 -5.13 3.78
C LEU A 174 -8.87 -4.60 2.37
N SER A 175 -8.11 -3.61 1.91
CA SER A 175 -8.24 -3.07 0.56
C SER A 175 -8.06 -4.15 -0.50
N ASN A 176 -6.99 -4.94 -0.38
CA ASN A 176 -6.72 -6.04 -1.30
C ASN A 176 -7.82 -7.11 -1.21
N GLY A 177 -8.29 -7.43 -0.01
CA GLY A 177 -9.39 -8.38 0.22
C GLY A 177 -10.68 -7.96 -0.47
N VAL A 178 -11.06 -6.68 -0.40
CA VAL A 178 -12.22 -6.14 -1.11
C VAL A 178 -12.06 -6.28 -2.63
N VAL A 179 -10.92 -5.85 -3.18
CA VAL A 179 -10.64 -5.93 -4.63
C VAL A 179 -10.65 -7.39 -5.08
N MET A 180 -9.98 -8.29 -4.35
CA MET A 180 -9.93 -9.72 -4.67
C MET A 180 -11.31 -10.37 -4.65
N THR A 181 -12.13 -10.04 -3.64
CA THR A 181 -13.49 -10.58 -3.53
C THR A 181 -14.35 -10.12 -4.69
N LEU A 182 -14.28 -8.84 -5.05
CA LEU A 182 -14.99 -8.32 -6.22
C LEU A 182 -14.51 -9.02 -7.51
N THR A 183 -13.20 -9.23 -7.66
CA THR A 183 -12.64 -9.94 -8.82
C THR A 183 -13.16 -11.37 -8.90
N VAL A 184 -13.13 -12.12 -7.80
CA VAL A 184 -13.65 -13.49 -7.78
C VAL A 184 -15.14 -13.51 -8.10
N VAL A 185 -15.96 -12.65 -7.49
CA VAL A 185 -17.42 -12.64 -7.70
C VAL A 185 -17.81 -12.25 -9.13
N LEU A 186 -17.05 -11.36 -9.76
CA LEU A 186 -17.38 -10.85 -11.10
C LEU A 186 -16.82 -11.72 -12.25
N PHE A 187 -15.78 -12.53 -11.99
CA PHE A 187 -15.03 -13.27 -13.03
C PHE A 187 -14.89 -14.77 -12.74
N SER A 188 -15.49 -15.32 -11.68
CA SER A 188 -15.69 -16.76 -11.45
C SER A 188 -17.13 -17.16 -11.81
#